data_58cfcc1863c7cb5bfba2c687d8201b33
#
_entry.id   58cfcc1863c7cb5bfba2c687d8201b33
#
_cell.length_a   1.000
_cell.length_b   1.000
_cell.length_c   1.000
_cell.angle_alpha   90.00
_cell.angle_beta   90.00
_cell.angle_gamma   90.00
#
_symmetry.space_group_name_H-M   'P 1'
#
loop_
_entity.id
_entity.type
_entity.pdbx_description
1 polymer ?
#
loop_
_entity_poly.entity_id
_entity_poly.type
_entity_poly.pdbx_seq_one_letter_code
_entity_poly.pdbx_strand_id
1 'polypeptide(L)'
;MRELVLICPEAQAEALSDALLEAGVLSVSVEDADGDTDSENPLFGEPGMEPEVNAWNRNRVVALLPDGLDPGQILERLRDAELGDYPDGEWSLRDVPDADWVRLTQSQFGPIQIGSRIWIVPSWHRGDPDVPVAADRQIAGGSGVVHIELDPGLAFGTGSHPTTHLCLEWLAENLEGGETLLDYGCGSGILAIAAKLLGAGYIQAVDIDEQAVQSTRYNAQVNGVDLHAMLPDELPEGRTHMVVANILSNPLKVLAPMLSGRVAPGGHLVLSGVLERQAQEVAHAYAPWLVMDVWRARDGWVCLHGQRTA
;
A
#
# COMPACT_ATOMS: atom_id res chain seq x y z
N MET A 1 -9.12 27.40 8.70
CA MET A 1 -10.33 26.57 8.39
C MET A 1 -10.83 25.89 9.65
N ARG A 2 -12.09 25.47 9.71
CA ARG A 2 -12.67 24.76 10.87
C ARG A 2 -13.41 23.50 10.39
N GLU A 3 -13.50 22.51 11.24
CA GLU A 3 -14.29 21.29 11.02
C GLU A 3 -15.51 21.31 11.93
N LEU A 4 -16.68 21.06 11.35
CA LEU A 4 -17.90 20.76 12.08
C LEU A 4 -18.00 19.24 12.23
N VAL A 5 -18.08 18.76 13.44
CA VAL A 5 -18.16 17.34 13.79
C VAL A 5 -19.53 17.04 14.34
N LEU A 6 -20.23 16.08 13.72
CA LEU A 6 -21.57 15.63 14.09
C LEU A 6 -21.56 14.12 14.33
N ILE A 7 -22.39 13.63 15.25
CA ILE A 7 -22.57 12.19 15.48
C ILE A 7 -23.94 11.78 14.95
N CYS A 8 -23.99 10.74 14.13
CA CYS A 8 -25.24 10.21 13.60
C CYS A 8 -25.26 8.67 13.55
N PRO A 9 -26.45 8.04 13.53
CA PRO A 9 -26.58 6.62 13.27
C PRO A 9 -26.33 6.29 11.79
N GLU A 10 -26.08 5.01 11.50
CA GLU A 10 -25.82 4.48 10.15
C GLU A 10 -26.83 4.99 9.11
N ALA A 11 -28.12 4.87 9.40
CA ALA A 11 -29.20 5.22 8.47
C ALA A 11 -29.24 6.69 8.05
N GLN A 12 -28.53 7.58 8.72
CA GLN A 12 -28.49 9.01 8.45
C GLN A 12 -27.16 9.47 7.83
N ALA A 13 -26.11 8.66 7.85
CA ALA A 13 -24.77 9.09 7.47
C ALA A 13 -24.69 9.63 6.03
N GLU A 14 -25.32 8.95 5.07
CA GLU A 14 -25.35 9.34 3.66
C GLU A 14 -26.14 10.63 3.46
N ALA A 15 -27.37 10.67 3.93
CA ALA A 15 -28.23 11.85 3.78
C ALA A 15 -27.67 13.09 4.49
N LEU A 16 -27.02 12.90 5.64
CA LEU A 16 -26.33 13.97 6.36
C LEU A 16 -25.13 14.49 5.57
N SER A 17 -24.35 13.59 4.97
CA SER A 17 -23.19 13.96 4.15
C SER A 17 -23.60 14.78 2.93
N ASP A 18 -24.65 14.35 2.24
CA ASP A 18 -25.20 15.06 1.07
C ASP A 18 -25.73 16.46 1.45
N ALA A 19 -26.49 16.55 2.52
CA ALA A 19 -27.03 17.83 3.00
C ALA A 19 -25.92 18.81 3.42
N LEU A 20 -24.83 18.32 4.02
CA LEU A 20 -23.67 19.13 4.35
C LEU A 20 -22.97 19.66 3.09
N LEU A 21 -22.77 18.83 2.08
CA LEU A 21 -22.19 19.25 0.80
C LEU A 21 -23.08 20.29 0.10
N GLU A 22 -24.40 20.10 0.11
CA GLU A 22 -25.37 21.08 -0.41
C GLU A 22 -25.36 22.39 0.40
N ALA A 23 -25.06 22.34 1.69
CA ALA A 23 -24.90 23.52 2.52
C ALA A 23 -23.64 24.33 2.23
N GLY A 24 -22.72 23.81 1.40
CA GLY A 24 -21.54 24.49 0.90
C GLY A 24 -20.27 24.23 1.71
N VAL A 25 -20.17 23.11 2.42
CA VAL A 25 -18.91 22.66 3.03
C VAL A 25 -17.94 22.19 1.95
N LEU A 26 -16.63 22.21 2.23
CA LEU A 26 -15.58 21.87 1.27
C LEU A 26 -15.43 20.37 1.07
N SER A 27 -15.59 19.61 2.13
CA SER A 27 -15.52 18.13 2.12
C SER A 27 -16.28 17.57 3.31
N VAL A 28 -16.71 16.32 3.18
CA VAL A 28 -17.30 15.53 4.27
C VAL A 28 -16.57 14.20 4.35
N SER A 29 -16.16 13.79 5.55
CA SER A 29 -15.70 12.44 5.84
C SER A 29 -16.60 11.78 6.88
N VAL A 30 -16.77 10.46 6.75
CA VAL A 30 -17.51 9.64 7.71
C VAL A 30 -16.50 8.70 8.36
N GLU A 31 -16.43 8.76 9.68
CA GLU A 31 -15.48 8.00 10.50
C GLU A 31 -16.26 7.17 11.52
N ASP A 32 -15.65 6.08 12.02
CA ASP A 32 -16.19 5.37 13.17
C ASP A 32 -16.15 6.28 14.40
N ALA A 33 -17.31 6.52 15.01
CA ALA A 33 -17.35 7.30 16.25
C ALA A 33 -16.70 6.55 17.43
N ASP A 34 -16.58 5.23 17.33
CA ASP A 34 -16.01 4.32 18.32
C ASP A 34 -14.65 3.76 17.94
N GLY A 35 -14.02 4.24 16.84
CA GLY A 35 -12.78 3.76 16.25
C GLY A 35 -11.53 3.83 17.15
N ASP A 36 -11.59 4.56 18.26
CA ASP A 36 -10.52 4.62 19.27
C ASP A 36 -10.84 3.78 20.52
N THR A 37 -11.81 2.86 20.44
CA THR A 37 -12.30 2.06 21.55
C THR A 37 -12.24 0.56 21.27
N ASP A 38 -12.42 -0.28 22.29
CA ASP A 38 -12.54 -1.73 22.15
C ASP A 38 -13.78 -2.17 21.31
N SER A 39 -14.61 -1.23 20.90
CA SER A 39 -15.83 -1.43 20.11
C SER A 39 -15.63 -1.08 18.64
N GLU A 40 -14.41 -0.78 18.19
CA GLU A 40 -14.07 -0.55 16.80
C GLU A 40 -14.50 -1.72 15.91
N ASN A 41 -15.25 -1.42 14.85
CA ASN A 41 -15.69 -2.40 13.88
C ASN A 41 -15.19 -2.02 12.47
N PRO A 42 -14.16 -2.70 11.93
CA PRO A 42 -13.64 -2.36 10.60
C PRO A 42 -14.70 -2.63 9.53
N LEU A 43 -15.05 -1.60 8.73
CA LEU A 43 -15.97 -1.70 7.59
C LEU A 43 -15.30 -2.26 6.33
N PHE A 44 -13.98 -2.19 6.26
CA PHE A 44 -13.25 -2.58 5.05
C PHE A 44 -12.80 -4.03 5.13
N GLY A 45 -13.35 -4.85 4.22
CA GLY A 45 -12.90 -6.21 3.96
C GLY A 45 -11.85 -6.29 2.86
N GLU A 46 -11.41 -7.50 2.52
CA GLU A 46 -10.56 -7.72 1.35
C GLU A 46 -11.29 -7.29 0.06
N PRO A 47 -10.58 -6.76 -0.97
CA PRO A 47 -11.17 -6.45 -2.26
C PRO A 47 -11.95 -7.64 -2.84
N GLY A 48 -13.20 -7.41 -3.21
CA GLY A 48 -14.15 -8.43 -3.67
C GLY A 48 -15.13 -8.89 -2.60
N MET A 49 -14.99 -8.43 -1.37
CA MET A 49 -16.02 -8.50 -0.34
C MET A 49 -16.62 -7.09 -0.21
N GLU A 50 -17.74 -6.86 -0.87
CA GLU A 50 -18.49 -5.63 -0.63
C GLU A 50 -18.99 -5.65 0.82
N PRO A 51 -18.78 -4.59 1.60
CA PRO A 51 -19.32 -4.52 2.95
C PRO A 51 -20.85 -4.58 2.87
N GLU A 52 -21.49 -5.36 3.75
CA GLU A 52 -22.95 -5.44 3.83
C GLU A 52 -23.59 -4.11 4.26
N VAL A 53 -22.79 -3.19 4.80
CA VAL A 53 -23.18 -1.86 5.30
C VAL A 53 -22.17 -0.81 4.85
N ASN A 54 -22.67 0.41 4.54
CA ASN A 54 -21.85 1.50 4.01
C ASN A 54 -21.38 2.50 5.10
N ALA A 55 -21.78 2.28 6.35
CA ALA A 55 -21.42 3.13 7.49
C ALA A 55 -21.44 2.31 8.78
N TRP A 56 -20.86 2.86 9.85
CA TRP A 56 -20.87 2.25 11.18
C TRP A 56 -22.22 2.45 11.90
N ASN A 57 -22.49 1.66 12.91
CA ASN A 57 -23.70 1.83 13.74
C ASN A 57 -23.78 3.23 14.33
N ARG A 58 -22.62 3.84 14.58
CA ARG A 58 -22.45 5.19 15.11
C ARG A 58 -21.33 5.90 14.36
N ASN A 59 -21.67 6.94 13.63
CA ASN A 59 -20.73 7.62 12.74
C ASN A 59 -20.39 9.00 13.30
N ARG A 60 -19.10 9.36 13.11
CA ARG A 60 -18.60 10.73 13.25
C ARG A 60 -18.51 11.33 11.86
N VAL A 61 -19.41 12.26 11.55
CA VAL A 61 -19.40 12.98 10.28
C VAL A 61 -18.64 14.29 10.49
N VAL A 62 -17.54 14.45 9.75
CA VAL A 62 -16.64 15.60 9.84
C VAL A 62 -16.74 16.40 8.56
N ALA A 63 -17.22 17.64 8.67
CA ALA A 63 -17.41 18.55 7.55
C ALA A 63 -16.41 19.72 7.62
N LEU A 64 -15.58 19.90 6.59
CA LEU A 64 -14.63 21.00 6.48
C LEU A 64 -15.34 22.27 6.01
N LEU A 65 -15.30 23.30 6.84
CA LEU A 65 -15.97 24.58 6.58
C LEU A 65 -15.04 25.55 5.83
N PRO A 66 -15.52 26.19 4.74
CA PRO A 66 -14.83 27.33 4.17
C PRO A 66 -14.84 28.52 5.14
N ASP A 67 -13.90 29.44 4.97
CA ASP A 67 -13.88 30.67 5.75
C ASP A 67 -15.16 31.49 5.54
N GLY A 68 -15.78 31.85 6.64
CA GLY A 68 -17.00 32.69 6.65
C GLY A 68 -18.33 31.92 6.64
N LEU A 69 -18.33 30.59 6.50
CA LEU A 69 -19.54 29.79 6.65
C LEU A 69 -19.89 29.64 8.15
N ASP A 70 -21.11 30.04 8.53
CA ASP A 70 -21.59 29.96 9.91
C ASP A 70 -22.09 28.53 10.22
N PRO A 71 -21.52 27.83 11.20
CA PRO A 71 -22.01 26.52 11.61
C PRO A 71 -23.49 26.55 12.07
N GLY A 72 -23.93 27.63 12.69
CA GLY A 72 -25.33 27.78 13.12
C GLY A 72 -26.31 27.69 11.95
N GLN A 73 -25.99 28.30 10.81
CA GLN A 73 -26.81 28.20 9.60
C GLN A 73 -26.86 26.79 9.02
N ILE A 74 -25.78 26.05 9.14
CA ILE A 74 -25.74 24.63 8.71
C ILE A 74 -26.67 23.81 9.60
N LEU A 75 -26.56 23.95 10.92
CA LEU A 75 -27.38 23.21 11.88
C LEU A 75 -28.87 23.52 11.71
N GLU A 76 -29.23 24.79 11.43
CA GLU A 76 -30.64 25.17 11.10
C GLU A 76 -31.10 24.43 9.83
N ARG A 77 -30.30 24.39 8.77
CA ARG A 77 -30.67 23.69 7.52
C ARG A 77 -30.84 22.19 7.74
N LEU A 78 -29.98 21.57 8.55
CA LEU A 78 -30.09 20.13 8.87
C LEU A 78 -31.38 19.86 9.66
N ARG A 79 -31.74 20.73 10.58
CA ARG A 79 -33.01 20.64 11.33
C ARG A 79 -34.23 20.77 10.40
N ASP A 80 -34.22 21.76 9.49
CA ASP A 80 -35.29 21.97 8.52
C ASP A 80 -35.45 20.79 7.54
N ALA A 81 -34.35 20.07 7.28
CA ALA A 81 -34.31 18.85 6.47
C ALA A 81 -34.65 17.57 7.26
N GLU A 82 -35.02 17.66 8.54
CA GLU A 82 -35.34 16.55 9.44
C GLU A 82 -34.15 15.57 9.64
N LEU A 83 -32.89 16.03 9.42
CA LEU A 83 -31.67 15.21 9.52
C LEU A 83 -31.07 15.19 10.93
N GLY A 84 -31.68 15.87 11.89
CA GLY A 84 -31.31 15.87 13.30
C GLY A 84 -31.45 17.26 13.93
N ASP A 85 -31.74 17.24 15.23
CA ASP A 85 -31.61 18.41 16.08
C ASP A 85 -30.33 18.22 16.91
N TYR A 86 -29.32 19.02 16.62
CA TYR A 86 -28.00 18.92 17.28
C TYR A 86 -27.93 20.01 18.38
N PRO A 87 -28.41 19.74 19.60
CA PRO A 87 -28.30 20.68 20.71
C PRO A 87 -26.84 20.89 21.11
N ASP A 88 -26.61 21.94 21.90
CA ASP A 88 -25.28 22.21 22.44
C ASP A 88 -24.72 21.00 23.16
N GLY A 89 -23.53 20.54 22.70
CA GLY A 89 -22.84 19.37 23.22
C GLY A 89 -22.95 18.10 22.35
N GLU A 90 -23.86 18.07 21.35
CA GLU A 90 -23.95 16.96 20.37
C GLU A 90 -23.20 17.25 19.06
N TRP A 91 -22.64 18.44 18.95
CA TRP A 91 -21.77 18.84 17.87
C TRP A 91 -20.52 19.54 18.42
N SER A 92 -19.47 19.57 17.66
CA SER A 92 -18.25 20.29 18.02
C SER A 92 -17.61 20.96 16.82
N LEU A 93 -16.91 22.07 17.08
CA LEU A 93 -16.04 22.71 16.12
C LEU A 93 -14.59 22.42 16.50
N ARG A 94 -13.81 21.99 15.52
CA ARG A 94 -12.36 21.85 15.64
C ARG A 94 -11.70 22.93 14.76
N ASP A 95 -10.72 23.62 15.31
CA ASP A 95 -9.83 24.42 14.48
C ASP A 95 -8.90 23.48 13.72
N VAL A 96 -8.92 23.59 12.39
CA VAL A 96 -7.89 22.96 11.56
C VAL A 96 -6.69 23.89 11.59
N PRO A 97 -5.60 23.50 12.24
CA PRO A 97 -4.41 24.34 12.27
C PRO A 97 -3.97 24.68 10.84
N ASP A 98 -3.56 25.91 10.64
CA ASP A 98 -2.86 26.30 9.40
C ASP A 98 -1.45 25.73 9.45
N ALA A 99 -1.41 24.38 9.44
CA ALA A 99 -0.20 23.62 9.53
C ALA A 99 0.31 23.34 8.12
N ASP A 100 1.61 23.36 7.97
CA ASP A 100 2.27 22.81 6.78
C ASP A 100 2.05 21.28 6.75
N TRP A 101 0.90 20.88 6.20
CA TRP A 101 0.49 19.47 6.09
C TRP A 101 1.53 18.63 5.36
N VAL A 102 2.23 19.23 4.40
CA VAL A 102 3.34 18.57 3.70
C VAL A 102 4.42 18.21 4.71
N ARG A 103 4.85 19.17 5.54
CA ARG A 103 5.88 18.94 6.56
C ARG A 103 5.42 17.99 7.66
N LEU A 104 4.15 18.08 8.08
CA LEU A 104 3.58 17.14 9.07
C LEU A 104 3.55 15.72 8.52
N THR A 105 3.08 15.53 7.30
CA THR A 105 3.08 14.23 6.63
C THR A 105 4.52 13.72 6.46
N GLN A 106 5.43 14.55 5.99
CA GLN A 106 6.84 14.18 5.84
C GLN A 106 7.48 13.77 7.17
N SER A 107 7.13 14.42 8.29
CA SER A 107 7.68 14.08 9.60
C SER A 107 7.25 12.70 10.13
N GLN A 108 6.18 12.13 9.58
CA GLN A 108 5.69 10.79 9.93
C GLN A 108 6.44 9.66 9.20
N PHE A 109 7.16 9.99 8.11
CA PHE A 109 7.85 9.01 7.29
C PHE A 109 9.37 9.25 7.32
N GLY A 110 10.04 8.50 8.18
CA GLY A 110 11.51 8.46 8.24
C GLY A 110 12.10 7.37 7.33
N PRO A 111 13.43 7.32 7.22
CA PRO A 111 14.13 6.23 6.55
C PRO A 111 13.82 4.89 7.19
N ILE A 112 13.60 3.85 6.37
CA ILE A 112 13.26 2.50 6.82
C ILE A 112 14.40 1.55 6.44
N GLN A 113 14.96 0.87 7.43
CA GLN A 113 15.95 -0.18 7.20
C GLN A 113 15.27 -1.53 7.01
N ILE A 114 15.63 -2.24 5.93
CA ILE A 114 15.19 -3.60 5.62
C ILE A 114 16.40 -4.54 5.68
N GLY A 115 16.37 -5.44 6.64
CA GLY A 115 17.53 -6.30 6.89
C GLY A 115 18.81 -5.49 7.10
N SER A 116 19.93 -5.96 6.54
CA SER A 116 21.23 -5.29 6.63
C SER A 116 21.64 -4.54 5.36
N ARG A 117 20.88 -4.66 4.26
CA ARG A 117 21.33 -4.26 2.92
C ARG A 117 20.47 -3.19 2.25
N ILE A 118 19.23 -3.00 2.66
CA ILE A 118 18.29 -2.08 1.97
C ILE A 118 17.87 -0.97 2.93
N TRP A 119 17.88 0.26 2.43
CA TRP A 119 17.28 1.41 3.06
C TRP A 119 16.28 2.04 2.11
N ILE A 120 15.06 2.29 2.58
CA ILE A 120 14.07 3.08 1.89
C ILE A 120 14.18 4.48 2.46
N VAL A 121 14.50 5.45 1.60
CA VAL A 121 14.83 6.82 2.01
C VAL A 121 13.90 7.78 1.29
N PRO A 122 12.98 8.44 2.00
CA PRO A 122 12.19 9.52 1.42
C PRO A 122 13.09 10.67 0.91
N SER A 123 12.65 11.38 -0.12
CA SER A 123 13.46 12.43 -0.78
C SER A 123 13.91 13.55 0.17
N TRP A 124 13.11 13.87 1.20
CA TRP A 124 13.41 14.86 2.23
C TRP A 124 14.41 14.39 3.29
N HIS A 125 14.78 13.09 3.29
CA HIS A 125 15.87 12.51 4.08
C HIS A 125 17.13 12.23 3.26
N ARG A 126 17.22 12.79 2.06
CA ARG A 126 18.41 12.64 1.20
C ARG A 126 19.63 13.25 1.88
N GLY A 127 20.65 12.41 2.13
CA GLY A 127 21.86 12.83 2.83
C GLY A 127 21.77 12.86 4.37
N ASP A 128 20.75 12.23 4.93
CA ASP A 128 20.61 12.04 6.38
C ASP A 128 21.83 11.31 6.95
N PRO A 129 22.52 11.88 7.98
CA PRO A 129 23.73 11.29 8.55
C PRO A 129 23.48 9.93 9.25
N ASP A 130 22.24 9.65 9.66
CA ASP A 130 21.86 8.39 10.30
C ASP A 130 21.66 7.25 9.30
N VAL A 131 21.58 7.58 8.00
CA VAL A 131 21.46 6.60 6.91
C VAL A 131 22.86 6.26 6.38
N PRO A 132 23.31 4.98 6.43
CA PRO A 132 24.61 4.59 5.89
C PRO A 132 24.77 5.00 4.42
N VAL A 133 25.97 5.36 4.02
CA VAL A 133 26.24 5.70 2.61
C VAL A 133 25.98 4.48 1.72
N ALA A 134 25.22 4.69 0.64
CA ALA A 134 24.96 3.63 -0.33
C ALA A 134 26.28 3.15 -0.96
N ALA A 135 26.36 1.85 -1.21
CA ALA A 135 27.48 1.28 -1.96
C ALA A 135 27.54 1.84 -3.39
N ASP A 136 28.73 1.98 -3.94
CA ASP A 136 28.89 2.36 -5.33
C ASP A 136 28.19 1.34 -6.23
N ARG A 137 27.34 1.83 -7.14
CA ARG A 137 26.38 1.04 -7.98
C ARG A 137 27.06 0.01 -8.91
N GLN A 138 28.39 -0.09 -8.92
CA GLN A 138 29.15 -0.93 -9.87
C GLN A 138 29.40 -2.36 -9.37
N ILE A 139 28.94 -2.74 -8.18
CA ILE A 139 29.24 -4.08 -7.63
C ILE A 139 28.02 -4.99 -7.76
N ALA A 140 27.85 -5.63 -8.91
CA ALA A 140 26.93 -6.77 -9.06
C ALA A 140 27.34 -7.87 -8.04
N GLY A 141 26.38 -8.29 -7.18
CA GLY A 141 26.66 -9.29 -6.13
C GLY A 141 27.42 -8.76 -4.91
N GLY A 142 27.61 -7.44 -4.77
CA GLY A 142 28.27 -6.80 -3.64
C GLY A 142 27.48 -6.89 -2.34
N SER A 143 28.17 -7.00 -1.19
CA SER A 143 27.60 -6.96 0.17
C SER A 143 27.23 -5.56 0.64
N GLY A 144 27.17 -4.57 -0.27
CA GLY A 144 26.94 -3.17 0.06
C GLY A 144 25.48 -2.84 0.34
N VAL A 145 25.26 -1.74 1.06
CA VAL A 145 23.94 -1.16 1.34
C VAL A 145 23.41 -0.47 0.07
N VAL A 146 22.15 -0.71 -0.27
CA VAL A 146 21.45 -0.02 -1.36
C VAL A 146 20.39 0.91 -0.79
N HIS A 147 20.20 2.07 -1.42
CA HIS A 147 19.15 3.02 -1.09
C HIS A 147 18.09 3.01 -2.17
N ILE A 148 16.84 2.92 -1.74
CA ILE A 148 15.67 3.12 -2.57
C ILE A 148 15.09 4.47 -2.18
N GLU A 149 15.19 5.45 -3.05
CA GLU A 149 14.50 6.73 -2.86
C GLU A 149 13.03 6.53 -3.23
N LEU A 150 12.16 6.68 -2.24
CA LEU A 150 10.73 6.49 -2.41
C LEU A 150 9.96 7.40 -1.46
N ASP A 151 9.16 8.27 -2.04
CA ASP A 151 8.23 9.11 -1.29
C ASP A 151 6.89 8.38 -1.13
N PRO A 152 6.25 8.44 0.05
CA PRO A 152 4.87 7.99 0.22
C PRO A 152 3.97 8.69 -0.79
N GLY A 153 3.27 7.91 -1.60
CA GLY A 153 2.42 8.39 -2.69
C GLY A 153 1.08 7.64 -2.76
N LEU A 154 0.34 7.87 -3.84
CA LEU A 154 -0.95 7.21 -4.07
C LEU A 154 -0.84 5.72 -4.41
N ALA A 155 0.32 5.27 -4.91
CA ALA A 155 0.54 3.86 -5.20
C ALA A 155 0.91 3.07 -3.94
N PHE A 156 0.38 1.86 -3.81
CA PHE A 156 0.72 0.93 -2.74
C PHE A 156 2.20 0.54 -2.78
N GLY A 157 2.79 0.27 -1.60
CA GLY A 157 4.18 -0.18 -1.50
C GLY A 157 5.15 0.91 -1.05
N THR A 158 4.84 1.62 0.04
CA THR A 158 5.75 2.61 0.67
C THR A 158 6.92 1.98 1.42
N GLY A 159 6.93 0.65 1.55
CA GLY A 159 7.95 -0.10 2.29
C GLY A 159 7.67 -0.32 3.76
N SER A 160 6.72 0.37 4.37
CA SER A 160 6.39 0.22 5.79
C SER A 160 5.60 -1.05 6.12
N HIS A 161 4.86 -1.59 5.14
CA HIS A 161 4.01 -2.75 5.36
C HIS A 161 4.84 -4.05 5.54
N PRO A 162 4.48 -4.94 6.48
CA PRO A 162 5.20 -6.20 6.74
C PRO A 162 5.44 -7.05 5.50
N THR A 163 4.47 -7.12 4.58
CA THR A 163 4.58 -7.91 3.34
C THR A 163 5.69 -7.40 2.41
N THR A 164 5.84 -6.09 2.31
CA THR A 164 6.91 -5.46 1.52
C THR A 164 8.27 -5.71 2.15
N HIS A 165 8.38 -5.61 3.49
CA HIS A 165 9.58 -5.99 4.23
C HIS A 165 10.02 -7.41 3.93
N LEU A 166 9.09 -8.37 4.03
CA LEU A 166 9.37 -9.80 3.81
C LEU A 166 9.90 -10.06 2.39
N CYS A 167 9.28 -9.46 1.36
CA CYS A 167 9.75 -9.61 -0.02
C CYS A 167 11.14 -8.97 -0.23
N LEU A 168 11.37 -7.77 0.32
CA LEU A 168 12.66 -7.09 0.22
C LEU A 168 13.77 -7.84 0.96
N GLU A 169 13.49 -8.38 2.14
CA GLU A 169 14.43 -9.24 2.88
C GLU A 169 14.78 -10.49 2.07
N TRP A 170 13.75 -11.15 1.46
CA TRP A 170 13.98 -12.31 0.63
C TRP A 170 14.88 -11.99 -0.56
N LEU A 171 14.61 -10.89 -1.27
CA LEU A 171 15.45 -10.42 -2.39
C LEU A 171 16.88 -10.14 -1.95
N ALA A 172 17.07 -9.47 -0.80
CA ALA A 172 18.39 -9.14 -0.28
C ALA A 172 19.24 -10.36 0.10
N GLU A 173 18.57 -11.44 0.54
CA GLU A 173 19.23 -12.67 0.97
C GLU A 173 19.51 -13.66 -0.18
N ASN A 174 18.69 -13.64 -1.26
CA ASN A 174 18.70 -14.69 -2.28
C ASN A 174 19.10 -14.22 -3.68
N LEU A 175 19.21 -12.90 -3.91
CA LEU A 175 19.64 -12.38 -5.22
C LEU A 175 21.17 -12.36 -5.27
N GLU A 176 21.75 -13.08 -6.24
CA GLU A 176 23.20 -13.22 -6.43
C GLU A 176 23.76 -12.22 -7.45
N GLY A 177 22.91 -11.79 -8.41
CA GLY A 177 23.23 -10.81 -9.44
C GLY A 177 23.16 -11.40 -10.86
N GLY A 178 22.56 -10.62 -11.76
CA GLY A 178 22.35 -11.01 -13.16
C GLY A 178 21.07 -11.77 -13.45
N GLU A 179 20.30 -12.17 -12.43
CA GLU A 179 19.02 -12.88 -12.59
C GLU A 179 17.99 -11.98 -13.28
N THR A 180 17.11 -12.58 -14.07
CA THR A 180 15.92 -11.92 -14.60
C THR A 180 14.80 -12.03 -13.58
N LEU A 181 14.01 -10.96 -13.44
CA LEU A 181 12.92 -10.87 -12.46
C LEU A 181 11.64 -10.35 -13.08
N LEU A 182 10.52 -10.94 -12.69
CA LEU A 182 9.17 -10.43 -12.89
C LEU A 182 8.57 -10.02 -11.55
N ASP A 183 8.21 -8.76 -11.40
CA ASP A 183 7.43 -8.22 -10.29
C ASP A 183 5.97 -8.05 -10.76
N TYR A 184 5.06 -8.88 -10.26
CA TYR A 184 3.66 -8.89 -10.68
C TYR A 184 2.76 -8.31 -9.60
N GLY A 185 2.08 -7.20 -9.89
CA GLY A 185 1.43 -6.32 -8.95
C GLY A 185 2.47 -5.34 -8.36
N CYS A 186 3.19 -4.64 -9.23
CA CYS A 186 4.37 -3.89 -8.84
C CYS A 186 4.09 -2.62 -8.03
N GLY A 187 2.88 -2.04 -8.11
CA GLY A 187 2.48 -0.85 -7.37
C GLY A 187 3.44 0.32 -7.55
N SER A 188 4.16 0.68 -6.49
CA SER A 188 5.22 1.72 -6.54
C SER A 188 6.49 1.29 -7.30
N GLY A 189 6.63 0.00 -7.62
CA GLY A 189 7.82 -0.60 -8.21
C GLY A 189 8.94 -0.91 -7.22
N ILE A 190 8.68 -0.82 -5.91
CA ILE A 190 9.72 -0.93 -4.89
C ILE A 190 10.50 -2.25 -4.96
N LEU A 191 9.83 -3.39 -5.23
CA LEU A 191 10.48 -4.71 -5.32
C LEU A 191 11.35 -4.80 -6.58
N ALA A 192 10.84 -4.35 -7.72
CA ALA A 192 11.57 -4.29 -8.98
C ALA A 192 12.81 -3.38 -8.88
N ILE A 193 12.65 -2.19 -8.27
CA ILE A 193 13.74 -1.24 -8.05
C ILE A 193 14.79 -1.83 -7.09
N ALA A 194 14.35 -2.42 -5.97
CA ALA A 194 15.24 -3.11 -5.04
C ALA A 194 16.06 -4.19 -5.72
N ALA A 195 15.39 -5.07 -6.48
CA ALA A 195 16.06 -6.13 -7.22
C ALA A 195 17.12 -5.59 -8.18
N LYS A 196 16.81 -4.49 -8.89
CA LYS A 196 17.78 -3.86 -9.80
C LYS A 196 18.99 -3.29 -9.07
N LEU A 197 18.78 -2.61 -7.97
CA LEU A 197 19.85 -2.05 -7.14
C LEU A 197 20.69 -3.15 -6.48
N LEU A 198 20.10 -4.31 -6.17
CA LEU A 198 20.80 -5.49 -5.65
C LEU A 198 21.59 -6.26 -6.73
N GLY A 199 21.43 -5.90 -8.00
CA GLY A 199 22.23 -6.46 -9.10
C GLY A 199 21.47 -7.36 -10.06
N ALA A 200 20.14 -7.45 -9.99
CA ALA A 200 19.36 -8.18 -10.98
C ALA A 200 19.59 -7.63 -12.40
N GLY A 201 19.54 -8.53 -13.38
CA GLY A 201 19.75 -8.21 -14.78
C GLY A 201 18.53 -7.51 -15.41
N TYR A 202 17.75 -8.28 -16.18
CA TYR A 202 16.54 -7.80 -16.84
C TYR A 202 15.34 -7.89 -15.90
N ILE A 203 14.59 -6.78 -15.77
CA ILE A 203 13.44 -6.70 -14.88
C ILE A 203 12.20 -6.26 -15.64
N GLN A 204 11.12 -6.99 -15.41
CA GLN A 204 9.77 -6.68 -15.84
C GLN A 204 8.93 -6.40 -14.59
N ALA A 205 8.18 -5.30 -14.60
CA ALA A 205 7.25 -4.91 -13.56
C ALA A 205 5.86 -4.77 -14.17
N VAL A 206 4.86 -5.44 -13.60
CA VAL A 206 3.52 -5.52 -14.18
C VAL A 206 2.49 -5.12 -13.14
N ASP A 207 1.56 -4.27 -13.53
CA ASP A 207 0.39 -3.95 -12.71
C ASP A 207 -0.84 -3.79 -13.59
N ILE A 208 -2.03 -4.10 -13.05
CA ILE A 208 -3.31 -3.90 -13.72
C ILE A 208 -3.74 -2.43 -13.74
N ASP A 209 -3.20 -1.63 -12.83
CA ASP A 209 -3.47 -0.21 -12.71
C ASP A 209 -2.42 0.60 -13.49
N GLU A 210 -2.88 1.37 -14.47
CA GLU A 210 -2.03 2.26 -15.25
C GLU A 210 -1.30 3.30 -14.38
N GLN A 211 -1.92 3.76 -13.29
CA GLN A 211 -1.29 4.68 -12.35
C GLN A 211 -0.12 4.02 -11.60
N ALA A 212 -0.25 2.75 -11.25
CA ALA A 212 0.84 1.97 -10.65
C ALA A 212 2.00 1.80 -11.64
N VAL A 213 1.71 1.50 -12.92
CA VAL A 213 2.73 1.41 -13.97
C VAL A 213 3.47 2.75 -14.14
N GLN A 214 2.75 3.87 -14.16
CA GLN A 214 3.35 5.21 -14.24
C GLN A 214 4.20 5.52 -13.00
N SER A 215 3.70 5.19 -11.81
CA SER A 215 4.42 5.35 -10.54
C SER A 215 5.73 4.55 -10.54
N THR A 216 5.67 3.28 -10.97
CA THR A 216 6.86 2.42 -11.10
C THR A 216 7.89 3.03 -12.06
N ARG A 217 7.48 3.55 -13.22
CA ARG A 217 8.38 4.22 -14.18
C ARG A 217 9.02 5.46 -13.58
N TYR A 218 8.24 6.29 -12.91
CA TYR A 218 8.74 7.48 -12.24
C TYR A 218 9.76 7.13 -11.15
N ASN A 219 9.42 6.20 -10.25
CA ASN A 219 10.30 5.78 -9.16
C ASN A 219 11.58 5.11 -9.68
N ALA A 220 11.50 4.34 -10.76
CA ALA A 220 12.68 3.78 -11.42
C ALA A 220 13.62 4.86 -11.94
N GLN A 221 13.06 5.91 -12.56
CA GLN A 221 13.84 7.06 -13.03
C GLN A 221 14.50 7.81 -11.87
N VAL A 222 13.77 8.07 -10.77
CA VAL A 222 14.30 8.71 -9.55
C VAL A 222 15.49 7.92 -9.00
N ASN A 223 15.38 6.59 -8.98
CA ASN A 223 16.45 5.71 -8.50
C ASN A 223 17.53 5.44 -9.54
N GLY A 224 17.42 5.96 -10.77
CA GLY A 224 18.39 5.78 -11.85
C GLY A 224 18.57 4.31 -12.23
N VAL A 225 17.49 3.52 -12.18
CA VAL A 225 17.48 2.11 -12.58
C VAL A 225 16.67 1.92 -13.85
N ASP A 226 17.09 0.96 -14.67
CA ASP A 226 16.40 0.59 -15.90
C ASP A 226 15.58 -0.69 -15.67
N LEU A 227 14.28 -0.60 -15.93
CA LEU A 227 13.32 -1.70 -15.86
C LEU A 227 12.14 -1.45 -16.81
N HIS A 228 11.38 -2.50 -17.10
CA HIS A 228 10.25 -2.44 -18.03
C HIS A 228 8.94 -2.57 -17.23
N ALA A 229 8.27 -1.42 -16.99
CA ALA A 229 6.95 -1.39 -16.36
C ALA A 229 5.85 -1.35 -17.43
N MET A 230 4.83 -2.23 -17.30
CA MET A 230 3.81 -2.45 -18.33
C MET A 230 2.51 -3.00 -17.75
N LEU A 231 1.45 -2.95 -18.54
CA LEU A 231 0.18 -3.62 -18.24
C LEU A 231 0.28 -5.13 -18.53
N PRO A 232 -0.62 -5.99 -17.97
CA PRO A 232 -0.56 -7.44 -18.14
C PRO A 232 -0.64 -7.93 -19.57
N ASP A 233 -1.36 -7.23 -20.45
CA ASP A 233 -1.53 -7.56 -21.86
C ASP A 233 -0.28 -7.23 -22.70
N GLU A 234 0.58 -6.37 -22.20
CA GLU A 234 1.87 -6.02 -22.82
C GLU A 234 3.00 -6.98 -22.39
N LEU A 235 2.77 -7.84 -21.39
CA LEU A 235 3.81 -8.73 -20.85
C LEU A 235 4.19 -9.81 -21.87
N PRO A 236 5.43 -9.77 -22.42
CA PRO A 236 5.86 -10.75 -23.40
C PRO A 236 5.88 -12.16 -22.83
N GLU A 237 5.70 -13.16 -23.69
CA GLU A 237 5.89 -14.55 -23.29
C GLU A 237 7.34 -14.80 -22.88
N GLY A 238 7.52 -15.68 -21.88
CA GLY A 238 8.84 -16.02 -21.38
C GLY A 238 8.83 -16.40 -19.91
N ARG A 239 10.01 -16.77 -19.44
CA ARG A 239 10.25 -17.15 -18.04
C ARG A 239 11.39 -16.34 -17.48
N THR A 240 11.31 -16.07 -16.16
CA THR A 240 12.34 -15.37 -15.41
C THR A 240 12.91 -16.27 -14.32
N HIS A 241 14.12 -15.95 -13.87
CA HIS A 241 14.75 -16.67 -12.75
C HIS A 241 13.99 -16.46 -11.45
N MET A 242 13.43 -15.27 -11.28
CA MET A 242 12.63 -14.90 -10.11
C MET A 242 11.28 -14.31 -10.53
N VAL A 243 10.21 -14.76 -9.89
CA VAL A 243 8.89 -14.16 -9.98
C VAL A 243 8.49 -13.74 -8.57
N VAL A 244 8.17 -12.47 -8.38
CA VAL A 244 7.73 -11.92 -7.09
C VAL A 244 6.33 -11.36 -7.28
N ALA A 245 5.43 -11.61 -6.33
CA ALA A 245 4.11 -11.00 -6.29
C ALA A 245 3.71 -10.71 -4.85
N ASN A 246 3.50 -9.43 -4.54
CA ASN A 246 3.02 -8.96 -3.25
C ASN A 246 1.62 -8.39 -3.42
N ILE A 247 0.65 -9.26 -3.58
CA ILE A 247 -0.76 -8.95 -3.81
C ILE A 247 -1.64 -9.82 -2.90
N LEU A 248 -2.94 -9.53 -2.86
CA LEU A 248 -3.87 -10.24 -2.00
C LEU A 248 -3.98 -11.74 -2.33
N SER A 249 -4.37 -12.54 -1.33
CA SER A 249 -4.43 -14.00 -1.41
C SER A 249 -5.36 -14.53 -2.51
N ASN A 250 -6.52 -13.89 -2.74
CA ASN A 250 -7.46 -14.32 -3.76
C ASN A 250 -6.93 -14.18 -5.19
N PRO A 251 -6.43 -13.01 -5.62
CA PRO A 251 -5.70 -12.89 -6.88
C PRO A 251 -4.55 -13.88 -7.02
N LEU A 252 -3.73 -14.10 -5.98
CA LEU A 252 -2.63 -15.07 -6.03
C LEU A 252 -3.11 -16.46 -6.38
N LYS A 253 -4.22 -16.93 -5.80
CA LYS A 253 -4.79 -18.25 -6.10
C LYS A 253 -5.26 -18.36 -7.56
N VAL A 254 -5.93 -17.32 -8.07
CA VAL A 254 -6.40 -17.27 -9.47
C VAL A 254 -5.24 -17.26 -10.46
N LEU A 255 -4.18 -16.53 -10.15
CA LEU A 255 -3.00 -16.36 -10.99
C LEU A 255 -1.97 -17.50 -10.87
N ALA A 256 -2.22 -18.50 -10.02
CA ALA A 256 -1.26 -19.58 -9.76
C ALA A 256 -0.75 -20.29 -11.03
N PRO A 257 -1.57 -20.65 -12.03
CA PRO A 257 -1.07 -21.25 -13.28
C PRO A 257 -0.13 -20.31 -14.05
N MET A 258 -0.50 -19.04 -14.14
CA MET A 258 0.24 -18.04 -14.89
C MET A 258 1.58 -17.73 -14.20
N LEU A 259 1.57 -17.38 -12.90
CA LEU A 259 2.78 -17.05 -12.16
C LEU A 259 3.76 -18.24 -12.12
N SER A 260 3.25 -19.45 -11.87
CA SER A 260 4.06 -20.65 -11.93
C SER A 260 4.67 -20.87 -13.32
N GLY A 261 3.92 -20.62 -14.38
CA GLY A 261 4.37 -20.74 -15.77
C GLY A 261 5.50 -19.78 -16.13
N ARG A 262 5.60 -18.65 -15.43
CA ARG A 262 6.63 -17.61 -15.62
C ARG A 262 7.96 -17.93 -14.94
N VAL A 263 8.02 -18.89 -14.03
CA VAL A 263 9.25 -19.29 -13.35
C VAL A 263 10.10 -20.19 -14.26
N ALA A 264 11.36 -19.86 -14.46
CA ALA A 264 12.30 -20.69 -15.20
C ALA A 264 12.62 -21.99 -14.44
N PRO A 265 13.08 -23.08 -15.10
CA PRO A 265 13.64 -24.25 -14.39
C PRO A 265 14.76 -23.81 -13.43
N GLY A 266 14.74 -24.29 -12.20
CA GLY A 266 15.64 -23.86 -11.12
C GLY A 266 15.33 -22.50 -10.52
N GLY A 267 14.37 -21.75 -11.08
CA GLY A 267 14.01 -20.41 -10.62
C GLY A 267 13.08 -20.40 -9.39
N HIS A 268 12.79 -19.22 -8.90
CA HIS A 268 12.12 -18.97 -7.64
C HIS A 268 10.80 -18.23 -7.81
N LEU A 269 9.78 -18.62 -7.03
CA LEU A 269 8.53 -17.91 -6.87
C LEU A 269 8.41 -17.40 -5.43
N VAL A 270 8.15 -16.12 -5.27
CA VAL A 270 8.04 -15.44 -3.97
C VAL A 270 6.69 -14.74 -3.92
N LEU A 271 5.88 -15.08 -2.94
CA LEU A 271 4.54 -14.57 -2.77
C LEU A 271 4.36 -13.94 -1.40
N SER A 272 3.77 -12.76 -1.33
CA SER A 272 3.36 -12.12 -0.09
C SER A 272 2.03 -11.36 -0.27
N GLY A 273 1.57 -10.60 0.73
CA GLY A 273 0.20 -10.10 0.77
C GLY A 273 -0.78 -11.16 1.32
N VAL A 274 -0.26 -12.14 2.04
CA VAL A 274 -0.96 -13.31 2.54
C VAL A 274 -0.90 -13.32 4.06
N LEU A 275 -2.06 -13.42 4.73
CA LEU A 275 -2.12 -13.61 6.17
C LEU A 275 -1.72 -15.06 6.55
N GLU A 276 -1.16 -15.24 7.74
CA GLU A 276 -0.75 -16.58 8.22
C GLU A 276 -1.87 -17.63 8.08
N ARG A 277 -3.13 -17.27 8.38
CA ARG A 277 -4.28 -18.16 8.25
C ARG A 277 -4.59 -18.59 6.81
N GLN A 278 -4.12 -17.84 5.81
CA GLN A 278 -4.34 -18.08 4.38
C GLN A 278 -3.17 -18.83 3.72
N ALA A 279 -2.04 -18.96 4.41
CA ALA A 279 -0.80 -19.51 3.85
C ALA A 279 -0.98 -20.89 3.22
N GLN A 280 -1.65 -21.80 3.92
CA GLN A 280 -1.86 -23.18 3.42
C GLN A 280 -2.76 -23.23 2.18
N GLU A 281 -3.80 -22.39 2.14
CA GLU A 281 -4.72 -22.32 1.00
C GLU A 281 -4.01 -21.79 -0.24
N VAL A 282 -3.21 -20.71 -0.07
CA VAL A 282 -2.40 -20.17 -1.17
C VAL A 282 -1.36 -21.19 -1.61
N ALA A 283 -0.59 -21.80 -0.71
CA ALA A 283 0.40 -22.82 -1.06
C ALA A 283 -0.23 -24.01 -1.82
N HIS A 284 -1.41 -24.45 -1.41
CA HIS A 284 -2.16 -25.54 -2.08
C HIS A 284 -2.54 -25.20 -3.52
N ALA A 285 -2.89 -23.93 -3.81
CA ALA A 285 -3.21 -23.49 -5.16
C ALA A 285 -2.03 -23.63 -6.14
N TYR A 286 -0.80 -23.54 -5.64
CA TYR A 286 0.43 -23.67 -6.44
C TYR A 286 0.97 -25.11 -6.52
N ALA A 287 0.46 -26.03 -5.68
CA ALA A 287 0.95 -27.41 -5.57
C ALA A 287 1.09 -28.19 -6.89
N PRO A 288 0.25 -27.98 -7.94
CA PRO A 288 0.43 -28.65 -9.23
C PRO A 288 1.73 -28.29 -9.95
N TRP A 289 2.39 -27.16 -9.60
CA TRP A 289 3.57 -26.66 -10.31
C TRP A 289 4.80 -26.52 -9.42
N LEU A 290 4.62 -26.03 -8.18
CA LEU A 290 5.67 -25.79 -7.20
C LEU A 290 5.19 -26.14 -5.79
N VAL A 291 6.11 -26.67 -4.98
CA VAL A 291 5.89 -26.75 -3.53
C VAL A 291 6.21 -25.39 -2.95
N MET A 292 5.24 -24.80 -2.27
CA MET A 292 5.38 -23.49 -1.63
C MET A 292 5.42 -23.67 -0.12
N ASP A 293 6.45 -23.13 0.52
CA ASP A 293 6.63 -23.14 1.96
C ASP A 293 6.63 -21.71 2.52
N VAL A 294 6.21 -21.54 3.77
CA VAL A 294 6.41 -20.27 4.47
C VAL A 294 7.89 -20.05 4.71
N TRP A 295 8.48 -19.08 4.01
CA TRP A 295 9.85 -18.69 4.20
C TRP A 295 10.04 -17.92 5.52
N ARG A 296 9.17 -16.93 5.77
CA ARG A 296 9.20 -16.09 6.97
C ARG A 296 7.81 -15.48 7.24
N ALA A 297 7.55 -15.18 8.52
CA ALA A 297 6.35 -14.48 8.97
C ALA A 297 6.73 -13.19 9.72
N ARG A 298 5.85 -12.16 9.63
CA ARG A 298 6.00 -10.88 10.33
C ARG A 298 4.62 -10.26 10.55
N ASP A 299 4.29 -9.92 11.80
CA ASP A 299 3.07 -9.20 12.18
C ASP A 299 1.78 -9.83 11.58
N GLY A 300 1.67 -11.18 11.63
CA GLY A 300 0.53 -11.93 11.12
C GLY A 300 0.50 -12.12 9.60
N TRP A 301 1.50 -11.62 8.85
CA TRP A 301 1.69 -11.79 7.42
C TRP A 301 2.82 -12.77 7.11
N VAL A 302 2.73 -13.43 5.96
CA VAL A 302 3.75 -14.38 5.52
C VAL A 302 4.33 -14.04 4.16
N CYS A 303 5.57 -14.48 3.96
CA CYS A 303 6.18 -14.63 2.65
C CYS A 303 6.29 -16.13 2.36
N LEU A 304 5.69 -16.55 1.25
CA LEU A 304 5.79 -17.90 0.73
C LEU A 304 6.88 -17.96 -0.33
N HIS A 305 7.65 -19.03 -0.34
CA HIS A 305 8.69 -19.28 -1.34
C HIS A 305 8.59 -20.69 -1.88
N GLY A 306 8.78 -20.83 -3.18
CA GLY A 306 8.92 -22.10 -3.85
C GLY A 306 9.98 -22.04 -4.95
N GLN A 307 10.70 -23.15 -5.13
CA GLN A 307 11.68 -23.28 -6.22
C GLN A 307 11.17 -24.28 -7.26
N ARG A 308 11.22 -23.91 -8.52
CA ARG A 308 10.88 -24.80 -9.62
C ARG A 308 12.01 -25.82 -9.81
N THR A 309 11.66 -27.08 -9.87
CA THR A 309 12.65 -28.13 -10.22
C THR A 309 13.27 -27.86 -11.58
N ALA A 310 14.57 -28.22 -11.70
CA ALA A 310 15.36 -28.02 -12.91
C ALA A 310 14.86 -28.87 -14.10
#